data_3495ade54ff3ce3070bd94a057808c94
#
_entry.id   3495ade54ff3ce3070bd94a057808c94
#
_cell.length_a   1.000
_cell.length_b   1.000
_cell.length_c   1.000
_cell.angle_alpha   90.00
_cell.angle_beta   90.00
_cell.angle_gamma   90.00
#
_symmetry.space_group_name_H-M   'P 1'
#
loop_
_entity.id
_entity.type
_entity.pdbx_description
1 polymer ?
#
loop_
_entity_poly.entity_id
_entity_poly.type
_entity_poly.pdbx_seq_one_letter_code
_entity_poly.pdbx_strand_id
1 'polypeptide(L)'
;GIEAVELATSTPNLMMGQALPNIASGIDGSIWRYPIGVVAGITPFNFPMMIPLWMFPLAIACGNTFVLKTSERTPLLAERLVELFYEAGFPKGVLNLVQGGKDVVNSILENKDIQAVSFVGSEPVARYVYETGTKHGKRVQALAGAKNHAIVMPDCNLEKTVQGVIGSAFASSGERCMACSVVAVVDEIADEFIDVLVAETKKLKVGDGFNEDNYVGPLIRESHKERVLGYINSGVADGATLLVDGRKINEEVGEGYFVGATIFDGVNQEMKIWQDEIFAPVLSIVRVKDLEEGIKLTNQSKFANGAVIYTSNGKHAQTFRDNIDAGMIGVNVNVPAPMAFFAFAGNKASFFGDLGTNGTDGVQFYTRKKVVTERWF
;
A
#
# COMPACT_ATOMS: atom_id res chain seq x y z
N GLY A 1 1.93 -10.14 -7.44
CA GLY A 1 2.52 -9.81 -8.76
C GLY A 1 1.97 -10.72 -9.85
N ILE A 2 2.05 -12.05 -9.68
CA ILE A 2 1.53 -13.04 -10.67
C ILE A 2 0.04 -12.82 -10.93
N GLU A 3 -0.77 -12.70 -9.91
CA GLU A 3 -2.22 -12.41 -10.06
C GLU A 3 -2.51 -11.15 -10.88
N ALA A 4 -1.66 -10.11 -10.76
CA ALA A 4 -1.81 -8.90 -11.57
C ALA A 4 -1.50 -9.14 -13.06
N VAL A 5 -0.53 -10.02 -13.36
CA VAL A 5 -0.24 -10.46 -14.73
C VAL A 5 -1.39 -11.32 -15.25
N GLU A 6 -1.95 -12.21 -14.45
CA GLU A 6 -3.13 -13.02 -14.80
C GLU A 6 -4.35 -12.12 -15.07
N LEU A 7 -4.58 -11.10 -14.23
CA LEU A 7 -5.62 -10.09 -14.49
C LEU A 7 -5.43 -9.43 -15.86
N ALA A 8 -4.19 -9.09 -16.23
CA ALA A 8 -3.90 -8.47 -17.51
C ALA A 8 -4.30 -9.36 -18.71
N THR A 9 -4.31 -10.68 -18.56
CA THR A 9 -4.81 -11.59 -19.61
C THR A 9 -6.33 -11.48 -19.82
N SER A 10 -7.07 -10.98 -18.82
CA SER A 10 -8.51 -10.75 -18.88
C SER A 10 -8.88 -9.39 -19.49
N THR A 11 -7.91 -8.60 -19.91
CA THR A 11 -8.11 -7.26 -20.47
C THR A 11 -9.12 -7.21 -21.63
N PRO A 12 -9.21 -8.19 -22.58
CA PRO A 12 -10.23 -8.16 -23.61
C PRO A 12 -11.65 -8.04 -23.05
N ASN A 13 -11.96 -8.75 -21.96
CA ASN A 13 -13.26 -8.67 -21.30
C ASN A 13 -13.45 -7.34 -20.54
N LEU A 14 -12.38 -6.85 -19.90
CA LEU A 14 -12.42 -5.61 -19.11
C LEU A 14 -12.46 -4.34 -19.98
N MET A 15 -12.00 -4.44 -21.23
CA MET A 15 -12.05 -3.37 -22.23
C MET A 15 -13.32 -3.34 -23.05
N MET A 16 -14.25 -4.30 -22.89
CA MET A 16 -15.53 -4.25 -23.59
C MET A 16 -16.22 -2.92 -23.34
N GLY A 17 -16.73 -2.33 -24.44
CA GLY A 17 -17.50 -1.11 -24.41
C GLY A 17 -18.97 -1.37 -24.10
N GLN A 18 -19.79 -0.38 -24.43
CA GLN A 18 -21.25 -0.45 -24.29
C GLN A 18 -21.89 -0.09 -25.62
N ALA A 19 -23.00 -0.70 -25.95
CA ALA A 19 -23.79 -0.35 -27.12
C ALA A 19 -25.26 -0.28 -26.73
N LEU A 20 -25.95 0.74 -27.21
CA LEU A 20 -27.39 0.91 -27.06
C LEU A 20 -27.97 1.27 -28.42
N PRO A 21 -28.63 0.31 -29.10
CA PRO A 21 -29.26 0.57 -30.40
C PRO A 21 -30.51 1.41 -30.23
N ASN A 22 -30.79 2.21 -31.23
CA ASN A 22 -32.01 2.99 -31.38
C ASN A 22 -32.30 3.92 -30.18
N ILE A 23 -31.27 4.63 -29.70
CA ILE A 23 -31.39 5.63 -28.62
C ILE A 23 -32.33 6.79 -29.00
N ALA A 24 -32.50 7.02 -30.30
CA ALA A 24 -33.57 7.81 -30.94
C ALA A 24 -33.85 7.15 -32.29
N SER A 25 -34.95 7.56 -32.96
CA SER A 25 -35.34 6.95 -34.23
C SER A 25 -34.19 6.95 -35.26
N GLY A 26 -33.66 5.75 -35.56
CA GLY A 26 -32.55 5.52 -36.47
C GLY A 26 -31.18 6.04 -36.01
N ILE A 27 -31.00 6.16 -34.67
CA ILE A 27 -29.73 6.59 -34.10
C ILE A 27 -29.27 5.54 -33.07
N ASP A 28 -28.05 5.06 -33.25
CA ASP A 28 -27.37 4.15 -32.32
C ASP A 28 -26.30 4.87 -31.52
N GLY A 29 -26.07 4.43 -30.29
CA GLY A 29 -25.02 4.92 -29.42
C GLY A 29 -24.06 3.81 -28.98
N SER A 30 -22.77 4.10 -28.95
CA SER A 30 -21.77 3.15 -28.42
C SER A 30 -20.63 3.86 -27.69
N ILE A 31 -19.97 3.10 -26.80
CA ILE A 31 -18.76 3.54 -26.09
C ILE A 31 -17.64 2.55 -26.42
N TRP A 32 -16.52 3.08 -26.85
CA TRP A 32 -15.30 2.33 -27.14
C TRP A 32 -14.17 2.76 -26.22
N ARG A 33 -13.31 1.81 -25.82
CA ARG A 33 -12.10 2.07 -25.03
C ARG A 33 -10.87 2.04 -25.92
N TYR A 34 -10.01 3.03 -25.74
CA TYR A 34 -8.75 3.18 -26.47
C TYR A 34 -7.60 3.42 -25.50
N PRO A 35 -6.36 2.96 -25.81
CA PRO A 35 -5.19 3.30 -25.03
C PRO A 35 -5.00 4.83 -24.95
N ILE A 36 -4.36 5.28 -23.90
CA ILE A 36 -4.02 6.71 -23.73
C ILE A 36 -2.68 7.09 -24.36
N GLY A 37 -1.79 6.11 -24.62
CA GLY A 37 -0.51 6.32 -25.29
C GLY A 37 0.69 5.90 -24.45
N VAL A 38 1.65 6.79 -24.22
CA VAL A 38 2.78 6.53 -23.33
C VAL A 38 2.39 6.80 -21.89
N VAL A 39 2.62 5.84 -21.02
CA VAL A 39 2.35 5.97 -19.59
C VAL A 39 3.60 5.64 -18.77
N ALA A 40 3.68 6.14 -17.56
CA ALA A 40 4.82 5.88 -16.69
C ALA A 40 4.40 5.31 -15.34
N GLY A 41 5.28 4.51 -14.74
CA GLY A 41 5.18 4.03 -13.38
C GLY A 41 6.41 4.37 -12.56
N ILE A 42 6.21 4.88 -11.34
CA ILE A 42 7.27 5.19 -10.39
C ILE A 42 7.03 4.35 -9.16
N THR A 43 7.97 3.44 -8.84
CA THR A 43 7.76 2.40 -7.84
C THR A 43 8.77 2.45 -6.69
N PRO A 44 8.36 2.03 -5.47
CA PRO A 44 9.19 2.05 -4.27
C PRO A 44 10.11 0.83 -4.17
N PHE A 45 10.89 0.78 -3.11
CA PHE A 45 11.88 -0.28 -2.84
C PHE A 45 11.31 -1.53 -2.15
N ASN A 46 10.23 -1.38 -1.39
CA ASN A 46 9.77 -2.41 -0.44
C ASN A 46 9.09 -3.62 -1.09
N PHE A 47 8.54 -3.45 -2.29
CA PHE A 47 8.02 -4.53 -3.14
C PHE A 47 8.51 -4.34 -4.59
N PRO A 48 9.81 -4.51 -4.85
CA PRO A 48 10.43 -4.09 -6.11
C PRO A 48 10.01 -4.91 -7.33
N MET A 49 9.34 -6.04 -7.13
CA MET A 49 8.73 -6.85 -8.19
C MET A 49 7.22 -6.65 -8.26
N MET A 50 6.53 -6.71 -7.13
CA MET A 50 5.07 -6.71 -7.08
C MET A 50 4.48 -5.38 -7.59
N ILE A 51 5.02 -4.24 -7.15
CA ILE A 51 4.46 -2.94 -7.52
C ILE A 51 4.62 -2.63 -9.02
N PRO A 52 5.77 -2.87 -9.67
CA PRO A 52 5.86 -2.79 -11.13
C PRO A 52 4.81 -3.65 -11.84
N LEU A 53 4.57 -4.88 -11.35
CA LEU A 53 3.59 -5.81 -11.91
C LEU A 53 2.13 -5.37 -11.70
N TRP A 54 1.84 -4.46 -10.78
CA TRP A 54 0.52 -3.84 -10.69
C TRP A 54 0.28 -2.83 -11.81
N MET A 55 1.32 -2.31 -12.44
CA MET A 55 1.26 -1.18 -13.36
C MET A 55 1.41 -1.59 -14.82
N PHE A 56 2.62 -2.03 -15.23
CA PHE A 56 2.93 -2.17 -16.65
C PHE A 56 2.18 -3.31 -17.35
N PRO A 57 1.89 -4.49 -16.75
CA PRO A 57 1.19 -5.54 -17.48
C PRO A 57 -0.19 -5.10 -17.94
N LEU A 58 -0.96 -4.49 -17.04
CA LEU A 58 -2.31 -4.01 -17.35
C LEU A 58 -2.28 -2.83 -18.32
N ALA A 59 -1.33 -1.90 -18.16
CA ALA A 59 -1.14 -0.78 -19.07
C ALA A 59 -0.85 -1.24 -20.50
N ILE A 60 0.06 -2.21 -20.66
CA ILE A 60 0.47 -2.77 -21.96
C ILE A 60 -0.67 -3.59 -22.57
N ALA A 61 -1.36 -4.41 -21.78
CA ALA A 61 -2.52 -5.16 -22.24
C ALA A 61 -3.66 -4.26 -22.73
N CYS A 62 -3.79 -3.05 -22.16
CA CYS A 62 -4.69 -2.00 -22.66
C CYS A 62 -4.20 -1.28 -23.93
N GLY A 63 -3.01 -1.63 -24.48
CA GLY A 63 -2.47 -1.09 -25.72
C GLY A 63 -1.53 0.12 -25.55
N ASN A 64 -1.04 0.40 -24.35
CA ASN A 64 -0.10 1.49 -24.09
C ASN A 64 1.36 1.02 -24.18
N THR A 65 2.29 1.97 -24.30
CA THR A 65 3.71 1.75 -23.99
C THR A 65 4.02 2.28 -22.60
N PHE A 66 5.04 1.71 -21.94
CA PHE A 66 5.30 1.96 -20.54
C PHE A 66 6.74 2.37 -20.26
N VAL A 67 6.92 3.43 -19.48
CA VAL A 67 8.19 3.85 -18.90
C VAL A 67 8.19 3.50 -17.41
N LEU A 68 9.03 2.56 -17.00
CA LEU A 68 9.14 2.12 -15.61
C LEU A 68 10.36 2.77 -14.94
N LYS A 69 10.13 3.55 -13.89
CA LYS A 69 11.16 4.08 -12.99
C LYS A 69 11.05 3.38 -11.65
N THR A 70 12.00 2.56 -11.31
CA THR A 70 12.03 1.84 -10.04
C THR A 70 12.89 2.55 -9.00
N SER A 71 12.88 2.06 -7.76
CA SER A 71 13.76 2.58 -6.73
C SER A 71 15.22 2.30 -7.07
N GLU A 72 16.06 3.30 -6.99
CA GLU A 72 17.52 3.19 -7.12
C GLU A 72 18.17 2.35 -6.02
N ARG A 73 17.40 1.99 -4.98
CA ARG A 73 17.86 1.15 -3.86
C ARG A 73 17.74 -0.35 -4.15
N THR A 74 16.85 -0.72 -5.08
CA THR A 74 16.58 -2.12 -5.43
C THR A 74 16.45 -2.30 -6.94
N PRO A 75 17.51 -1.94 -7.74
CA PRO A 75 17.41 -1.90 -9.20
C PRO A 75 17.42 -3.28 -9.85
N LEU A 76 18.18 -4.23 -9.32
CA LEU A 76 18.50 -5.50 -9.99
C LEU A 76 17.26 -6.35 -10.30
N LEU A 77 16.31 -6.40 -9.37
CA LEU A 77 15.10 -7.20 -9.56
C LEU A 77 14.23 -6.64 -10.70
N ALA A 78 14.17 -5.31 -10.83
CA ALA A 78 13.43 -4.67 -11.90
C ALA A 78 14.11 -4.88 -13.27
N GLU A 79 15.44 -4.86 -13.32
CA GLU A 79 16.20 -5.19 -14.53
C GLU A 79 15.89 -6.60 -14.99
N ARG A 80 15.98 -7.57 -14.07
CA ARG A 80 15.64 -8.96 -14.39
C ARG A 80 14.19 -9.14 -14.83
N LEU A 81 13.26 -8.42 -14.24
CA LEU A 81 11.85 -8.44 -14.62
C LEU A 81 11.65 -7.96 -16.06
N VAL A 82 12.33 -6.89 -16.46
CA VAL A 82 12.27 -6.36 -17.83
C VAL A 82 12.95 -7.30 -18.84
N GLU A 83 14.05 -7.93 -18.46
CA GLU A 83 14.67 -8.98 -19.28
C GLU A 83 13.69 -10.13 -19.54
N LEU A 84 13.04 -10.67 -18.49
CA LEU A 84 12.03 -11.72 -18.61
C LEU A 84 10.86 -11.31 -19.52
N PHE A 85 10.46 -10.06 -19.47
CA PHE A 85 9.42 -9.52 -20.36
C PHE A 85 9.84 -9.60 -21.83
N TYR A 86 11.09 -9.25 -22.15
CA TYR A 86 11.61 -9.37 -23.53
C TYR A 86 11.91 -10.80 -23.93
N GLU A 87 12.41 -11.64 -23.03
CA GLU A 87 12.56 -13.08 -23.27
C GLU A 87 11.24 -13.77 -23.63
N ALA A 88 10.12 -13.26 -23.08
CA ALA A 88 8.76 -13.72 -23.41
C ALA A 88 8.29 -13.30 -24.82
N GLY A 89 9.08 -12.53 -25.58
CA GLY A 89 8.83 -12.20 -26.97
C GLY A 89 8.10 -10.88 -27.23
N PHE A 90 7.98 -10.01 -26.21
CA PHE A 90 7.37 -8.70 -26.41
C PHE A 90 8.21 -7.77 -27.30
N PRO A 91 7.59 -6.92 -28.12
CA PRO A 91 8.30 -6.00 -29.00
C PRO A 91 9.16 -4.98 -28.23
N LYS A 92 10.32 -4.62 -28.79
CA LYS A 92 11.19 -3.57 -28.23
C LYS A 92 10.45 -2.23 -28.16
N GLY A 93 10.67 -1.48 -27.08
CA GLY A 93 10.08 -0.17 -26.86
C GLY A 93 8.70 -0.18 -26.22
N VAL A 94 8.09 -1.36 -26.00
CA VAL A 94 6.79 -1.46 -25.30
C VAL A 94 6.98 -1.21 -23.80
N LEU A 95 8.01 -1.78 -23.19
CA LEU A 95 8.41 -1.53 -21.80
C LEU A 95 9.83 -0.97 -21.76
N ASN A 96 10.02 0.16 -21.10
CA ASN A 96 11.32 0.83 -21.02
C ASN A 96 11.66 1.10 -19.55
N LEU A 97 12.79 0.58 -19.08
CA LEU A 97 13.29 0.83 -17.73
C LEU A 97 14.21 2.05 -17.72
N VAL A 98 13.98 2.94 -16.78
CA VAL A 98 14.86 4.08 -16.48
C VAL A 98 15.23 4.08 -15.00
N GLN A 99 16.48 4.31 -14.70
CA GLN A 99 16.99 4.41 -13.34
C GLN A 99 17.36 5.86 -13.02
N GLY A 100 17.28 6.24 -11.76
CA GLY A 100 17.68 7.56 -11.28
C GLY A 100 16.79 8.09 -10.16
N GLY A 101 17.15 9.27 -9.66
CA GLY A 101 16.51 9.94 -8.54
C GLY A 101 15.43 10.96 -8.96
N LYS A 102 15.40 12.07 -8.24
CA LYS A 102 14.41 13.15 -8.40
C LYS A 102 14.37 13.73 -9.81
N ASP A 103 15.52 13.88 -10.48
CA ASP A 103 15.58 14.49 -11.82
C ASP A 103 14.86 13.65 -12.87
N VAL A 104 14.97 12.33 -12.78
CA VAL A 104 14.22 11.40 -13.65
C VAL A 104 12.73 11.48 -13.37
N VAL A 105 12.33 11.57 -12.09
CA VAL A 105 10.91 11.78 -11.73
C VAL A 105 10.39 13.08 -12.34
N ASN A 106 11.12 14.19 -12.21
CA ASN A 106 10.74 15.47 -12.80
C ASN A 106 10.62 15.39 -14.33
N SER A 107 11.60 14.75 -14.98
CA SER A 107 11.56 14.53 -16.43
C SER A 107 10.31 13.75 -16.87
N ILE A 108 9.89 12.73 -16.12
CA ILE A 108 8.65 11.99 -16.37
C ILE A 108 7.42 12.90 -16.21
N LEU A 109 7.39 13.69 -15.14
CA LEU A 109 6.24 14.55 -14.83
C LEU A 109 6.07 15.70 -15.82
N GLU A 110 7.17 16.22 -16.38
CA GLU A 110 7.16 17.38 -17.29
C GLU A 110 7.10 16.98 -18.76
N ASN A 111 7.48 15.73 -19.12
CA ASN A 111 7.51 15.28 -20.50
C ASN A 111 6.09 15.24 -21.12
N LYS A 112 5.86 16.02 -22.17
CA LYS A 112 4.56 16.17 -22.85
C LYS A 112 4.03 14.89 -23.51
N ASP A 113 4.88 13.93 -23.84
CA ASP A 113 4.49 12.71 -24.52
C ASP A 113 3.94 11.65 -23.53
N ILE A 114 4.26 11.76 -22.24
CA ILE A 114 3.72 10.90 -21.18
C ILE A 114 2.34 11.41 -20.76
N GLN A 115 1.31 10.56 -20.92
CA GLN A 115 -0.10 10.91 -20.73
C GLN A 115 -0.60 10.62 -19.30
N ALA A 116 -0.02 9.62 -18.64
CA ALA A 116 -0.40 9.26 -17.27
C ALA A 116 0.80 8.78 -16.46
N VAL A 117 0.70 8.95 -15.14
CA VAL A 117 1.70 8.48 -14.17
C VAL A 117 1.00 7.73 -13.05
N SER A 118 1.42 6.48 -12.82
CA SER A 118 1.07 5.69 -11.64
C SER A 118 2.26 5.73 -10.67
N PHE A 119 2.01 6.05 -9.41
CA PHE A 119 3.03 6.24 -8.39
C PHE A 119 2.70 5.48 -7.12
N VAL A 120 3.71 4.91 -6.49
CA VAL A 120 3.62 4.40 -5.11
C VAL A 120 4.83 4.89 -4.33
N GLY A 121 4.61 5.51 -3.16
CA GLY A 121 5.69 6.00 -2.30
C GLY A 121 5.19 6.80 -1.10
N SER A 122 6.08 7.57 -0.46
CA SER A 122 5.73 8.37 0.72
C SER A 122 4.75 9.51 0.40
N GLU A 123 3.91 9.90 1.37
CA GLU A 123 2.87 10.93 1.21
C GLU A 123 3.39 12.26 0.64
N PRO A 124 4.52 12.84 1.10
CA PRO A 124 5.00 14.11 0.53
C PRO A 124 5.40 13.99 -0.95
N VAL A 125 5.98 12.84 -1.34
CA VAL A 125 6.38 12.62 -2.74
C VAL A 125 5.15 12.32 -3.61
N ALA A 126 4.18 11.55 -3.10
CA ALA A 126 2.93 11.27 -3.78
C ALA A 126 2.15 12.56 -4.09
N ARG A 127 2.05 13.46 -3.13
CA ARG A 127 1.45 14.78 -3.29
C ARG A 127 2.17 15.59 -4.38
N TYR A 128 3.50 15.65 -4.31
CA TYR A 128 4.30 16.34 -5.31
C TYR A 128 4.09 15.77 -6.72
N VAL A 129 4.08 14.44 -6.85
CA VAL A 129 3.84 13.76 -8.14
C VAL A 129 2.45 14.08 -8.67
N TYR A 130 1.43 14.05 -7.79
CA TYR A 130 0.07 14.37 -8.17
C TYR A 130 -0.09 15.83 -8.63
N GLU A 131 0.37 16.78 -7.82
CA GLU A 131 0.27 18.21 -8.12
C GLU A 131 1.06 18.58 -9.38
N THR A 132 2.30 18.08 -9.50
CA THR A 132 3.13 18.39 -10.66
C THR A 132 2.62 17.71 -11.93
N GLY A 133 2.26 16.44 -11.85
CA GLY A 133 1.74 15.69 -13.00
C GLY A 133 0.44 16.28 -13.54
N THR A 134 -0.52 16.59 -12.66
CA THR A 134 -1.79 17.20 -13.05
C THR A 134 -1.63 18.62 -13.61
N LYS A 135 -0.69 19.41 -13.07
CA LYS A 135 -0.31 20.72 -13.62
C LYS A 135 0.16 20.61 -15.06
N HIS A 136 0.80 19.50 -15.45
CA HIS A 136 1.25 19.22 -16.81
C HIS A 136 0.22 18.42 -17.64
N GLY A 137 -1.04 18.39 -17.20
CA GLY A 137 -2.17 17.79 -17.92
C GLY A 137 -2.18 16.25 -17.92
N LYS A 138 -1.40 15.61 -17.07
CA LYS A 138 -1.35 14.15 -16.96
C LYS A 138 -2.47 13.60 -16.09
N ARG A 139 -2.93 12.41 -16.39
CA ARG A 139 -3.69 11.59 -15.46
C ARG A 139 -2.73 11.04 -14.41
N VAL A 140 -3.04 11.20 -13.12
CA VAL A 140 -2.17 10.73 -12.03
C VAL A 140 -2.96 9.87 -11.08
N GLN A 141 -2.35 8.76 -10.69
CA GLN A 141 -2.78 7.85 -9.63
C GLN A 141 -1.59 7.68 -8.68
N ALA A 142 -1.69 8.22 -7.48
CA ALA A 142 -0.59 8.23 -6.53
C ALA A 142 -0.99 7.60 -5.20
N LEU A 143 -0.54 6.36 -4.98
CA LEU A 143 -0.68 5.65 -3.71
C LEU A 143 0.40 6.17 -2.76
N ALA A 144 -0.06 6.62 -1.60
CA ALA A 144 0.75 7.38 -0.66
C ALA A 144 0.98 6.64 0.66
N GLY A 145 1.29 7.38 1.71
CA GLY A 145 1.56 6.86 3.05
C GLY A 145 0.36 6.21 3.71
N ALA A 146 0.61 5.51 4.80
CA ALA A 146 -0.40 4.82 5.58
C ALA A 146 -0.11 4.88 7.08
N LYS A 147 -1.16 4.75 7.88
CA LYS A 147 -1.12 4.49 9.32
C LYS A 147 -2.25 3.54 9.65
N ASN A 148 -2.07 2.27 9.29
CA ASN A 148 -3.15 1.30 9.40
C ASN A 148 -3.41 0.91 10.86
N HIS A 149 -4.69 0.80 11.18
CA HIS A 149 -5.17 0.45 12.50
C HIS A 149 -5.82 -0.93 12.49
N ALA A 150 -5.63 -1.67 13.57
CA ALA A 150 -6.42 -2.87 13.86
C ALA A 150 -7.22 -2.65 15.13
N ILE A 151 -8.51 -3.02 15.15
CA ILE A 151 -9.35 -3.04 16.33
C ILE A 151 -9.45 -4.46 16.84
N VAL A 152 -9.11 -4.69 18.12
CA VAL A 152 -9.17 -6.00 18.76
C VAL A 152 -10.32 -6.03 19.75
N MET A 153 -11.32 -6.88 19.46
CA MET A 153 -12.52 -7.05 20.27
C MET A 153 -12.35 -8.18 21.28
N PRO A 154 -13.06 -8.14 22.43
CA PRO A 154 -12.97 -9.18 23.46
C PRO A 154 -13.34 -10.58 22.99
N ASP A 155 -14.20 -10.68 21.99
CA ASP A 155 -14.66 -11.94 21.39
C ASP A 155 -13.76 -12.48 20.27
N CYS A 156 -12.58 -11.89 20.06
CA CYS A 156 -11.63 -12.36 19.06
C CYS A 156 -10.99 -13.71 19.43
N ASN A 157 -10.47 -14.41 18.43
CA ASN A 157 -9.56 -15.53 18.70
C ASN A 157 -8.18 -14.98 19.05
N LEU A 158 -7.85 -14.95 20.32
CA LEU A 158 -6.65 -14.29 20.85
C LEU A 158 -5.37 -14.74 20.16
N GLU A 159 -5.14 -16.04 20.06
CA GLU A 159 -3.91 -16.60 19.47
C GLU A 159 -3.76 -16.18 18.00
N LYS A 160 -4.81 -16.37 17.19
CA LYS A 160 -4.79 -15.97 15.76
C LYS A 160 -4.68 -14.47 15.59
N THR A 161 -5.29 -13.69 16.49
CA THR A 161 -5.21 -12.24 16.49
C THR A 161 -3.78 -11.76 16.74
N VAL A 162 -3.12 -12.30 17.77
CA VAL A 162 -1.72 -11.98 18.07
C VAL A 162 -0.80 -12.35 16.90
N GLN A 163 -0.94 -13.55 16.32
CA GLN A 163 -0.18 -13.98 15.15
C GLN A 163 -0.43 -13.04 13.96
N GLY A 164 -1.68 -12.65 13.73
CA GLY A 164 -2.07 -11.72 12.66
C GLY A 164 -1.45 -10.33 12.85
N VAL A 165 -1.48 -9.79 14.05
CA VAL A 165 -0.88 -8.49 14.40
C VAL A 165 0.64 -8.54 14.23
N ILE A 166 1.33 -9.57 14.75
CA ILE A 166 2.78 -9.76 14.57
C ILE A 166 3.14 -9.84 13.10
N GLY A 167 2.44 -10.68 12.33
CA GLY A 167 2.65 -10.82 10.90
C GLY A 167 2.42 -9.52 10.13
N SER A 168 1.46 -8.72 10.55
CA SER A 168 1.19 -7.42 9.93
C SER A 168 2.20 -6.35 10.32
N ALA A 169 2.54 -6.24 11.61
CA ALA A 169 3.37 -5.15 12.13
C ALA A 169 4.87 -5.32 11.84
N PHE A 170 5.39 -6.55 11.90
CA PHE A 170 6.83 -6.79 11.95
C PHE A 170 7.41 -7.51 10.73
N ALA A 171 6.59 -8.24 9.95
CA ALA A 171 7.08 -8.88 8.72
C ALA A 171 7.60 -7.83 7.73
N SER A 172 8.65 -8.19 6.97
CA SER A 172 9.36 -7.28 6.08
C SER A 172 9.85 -6.01 6.81
N SER A 173 10.27 -6.16 8.07
CA SER A 173 10.77 -5.07 8.93
C SER A 173 9.76 -3.91 9.11
N GLY A 174 8.47 -4.20 8.99
CA GLY A 174 7.42 -3.18 9.02
C GLY A 174 7.42 -2.20 7.86
N GLU A 175 8.28 -2.39 6.85
CA GLU A 175 8.37 -1.54 5.65
C GLU A 175 7.32 -1.93 4.59
N ARG A 176 6.06 -1.99 5.02
CA ARG A 176 4.92 -2.35 4.17
C ARG A 176 3.84 -1.29 4.26
N CYS A 177 3.29 -0.88 3.11
CA CYS A 177 2.18 0.08 3.05
C CYS A 177 0.92 -0.40 3.80
N MET A 178 0.75 -1.73 3.94
CA MET A 178 -0.37 -2.35 4.64
C MET A 178 -0.01 -2.87 6.04
N ALA A 179 1.20 -2.56 6.57
CA ALA A 179 1.59 -2.94 7.93
C ALA A 179 0.64 -2.34 8.97
N CYS A 180 0.26 -3.13 9.97
CA CYS A 180 -0.45 -2.64 11.15
C CYS A 180 0.52 -1.80 11.99
N SER A 181 0.23 -0.52 12.13
CA SER A 181 1.06 0.43 12.90
C SER A 181 0.45 0.78 14.25
N VAL A 182 -0.88 0.61 14.38
CA VAL A 182 -1.63 0.91 15.60
C VAL A 182 -2.63 -0.22 15.87
N VAL A 183 -2.68 -0.68 17.10
CA VAL A 183 -3.74 -1.56 17.60
C VAL A 183 -4.59 -0.79 18.59
N ALA A 184 -5.87 -0.64 18.28
CA ALA A 184 -6.89 -0.21 19.22
C ALA A 184 -7.48 -1.45 19.90
N VAL A 185 -7.13 -1.72 21.14
CA VAL A 185 -7.60 -2.90 21.87
C VAL A 185 -8.66 -2.49 22.88
N VAL A 186 -9.77 -3.24 22.94
CA VAL A 186 -10.84 -2.98 23.92
C VAL A 186 -10.33 -3.35 25.31
N ASP A 187 -10.55 -2.46 26.30
CA ASP A 187 -10.02 -2.55 27.67
C ASP A 187 -10.24 -3.92 28.32
N GLU A 188 -11.38 -4.56 28.06
CA GLU A 188 -11.75 -5.86 28.64
C GLU A 188 -10.72 -6.97 28.35
N ILE A 189 -10.06 -6.94 27.17
CA ILE A 189 -9.07 -7.97 26.78
C ILE A 189 -7.64 -7.38 26.69
N ALA A 190 -7.46 -6.10 26.96
CA ALA A 190 -6.22 -5.40 26.67
C ALA A 190 -5.00 -6.03 27.37
N ASP A 191 -5.08 -6.31 28.67
CA ASP A 191 -3.95 -6.85 29.43
C ASP A 191 -3.57 -8.24 28.93
N GLU A 192 -4.54 -9.13 28.73
CA GLU A 192 -4.29 -10.50 28.24
C GLU A 192 -3.70 -10.47 26.81
N PHE A 193 -4.27 -9.64 25.93
CA PHE A 193 -3.76 -9.48 24.57
C PHE A 193 -2.33 -8.95 24.56
N ILE A 194 -2.02 -7.93 25.37
CA ILE A 194 -0.69 -7.31 25.45
C ILE A 194 0.34 -8.30 25.98
N ASP A 195 0.01 -9.04 27.04
CA ASP A 195 0.92 -10.03 27.62
C ASP A 195 1.32 -11.10 26.61
N VAL A 196 0.36 -11.66 25.89
CA VAL A 196 0.62 -12.66 24.85
C VAL A 196 1.39 -12.04 23.68
N LEU A 197 1.01 -10.86 23.22
CA LEU A 197 1.68 -10.16 22.12
C LEU A 197 3.15 -9.88 22.43
N VAL A 198 3.45 -9.38 23.63
CA VAL A 198 4.82 -9.12 24.10
C VAL A 198 5.63 -10.41 24.20
N ALA A 199 5.05 -11.46 24.78
CA ALA A 199 5.71 -12.76 24.91
C ALA A 199 6.09 -13.36 23.54
N GLU A 200 5.20 -13.32 22.57
CA GLU A 200 5.45 -13.81 21.20
C GLU A 200 6.42 -12.91 20.43
N THR A 201 6.31 -11.59 20.58
CA THR A 201 7.20 -10.64 19.89
C THR A 201 8.67 -10.79 20.35
N LYS A 202 8.92 -11.09 21.62
CA LYS A 202 10.27 -11.33 22.15
C LYS A 202 10.96 -12.58 21.56
N LYS A 203 10.22 -13.47 20.92
CA LYS A 203 10.77 -14.66 20.25
C LYS A 203 11.26 -14.37 18.83
N LEU A 204 10.91 -13.19 18.27
CA LEU A 204 11.27 -12.84 16.90
C LEU A 204 12.77 -12.62 16.77
N LYS A 205 13.40 -13.37 15.87
CA LYS A 205 14.82 -13.21 15.57
C LYS A 205 15.02 -12.09 14.56
N VAL A 206 16.06 -11.31 14.75
CA VAL A 206 16.46 -10.21 13.87
C VAL A 206 17.79 -10.57 13.22
N GLY A 207 17.95 -10.31 11.93
CA GLY A 207 19.21 -10.58 11.25
C GLY A 207 19.08 -10.58 9.71
N ASP A 208 20.13 -11.08 9.06
CA ASP A 208 20.21 -11.18 7.62
C ASP A 208 19.04 -12.00 7.04
N GLY A 209 18.39 -11.47 6.00
CA GLY A 209 17.27 -12.10 5.32
C GLY A 209 17.61 -13.39 4.54
N PHE A 210 18.88 -13.69 4.33
CA PHE A 210 19.32 -14.99 3.79
C PHE A 210 19.24 -16.13 4.82
N ASN A 211 19.12 -15.81 6.11
CA ASN A 211 18.85 -16.79 7.15
C ASN A 211 17.34 -16.89 7.38
N GLU A 212 16.74 -18.02 6.98
CA GLU A 212 15.30 -18.28 7.09
C GLU A 212 14.77 -18.26 8.54
N ASP A 213 15.64 -18.43 9.54
CA ASP A 213 15.30 -18.31 10.95
C ASP A 213 15.01 -16.85 11.39
N ASN A 214 15.49 -15.88 10.62
CA ASN A 214 15.31 -14.47 10.94
C ASN A 214 13.96 -13.96 10.44
N TYR A 215 13.20 -13.32 11.33
CA TYR A 215 11.88 -12.78 11.03
C TYR A 215 11.91 -11.29 10.61
N VAL A 216 12.79 -10.52 11.27
CA VAL A 216 12.96 -9.09 11.02
C VAL A 216 14.31 -8.86 10.36
N GLY A 217 14.31 -8.41 9.13
CA GLY A 217 15.49 -8.05 8.36
C GLY A 217 15.97 -6.62 8.63
N PRO A 218 16.96 -6.14 7.86
CA PRO A 218 17.43 -4.75 7.96
C PRO A 218 16.40 -3.77 7.38
N LEU A 219 16.45 -2.52 7.82
CA LEU A 219 15.81 -1.40 7.16
C LEU A 219 16.57 -1.04 5.87
N ILE A 220 15.94 -0.27 4.99
CA ILE A 220 16.48 0.01 3.66
C ILE A 220 17.78 0.85 3.67
N ARG A 221 18.00 1.68 4.69
CA ARG A 221 19.16 2.60 4.76
C ARG A 221 19.39 3.18 6.16
N GLU A 222 20.60 3.68 6.38
CA GLU A 222 21.01 4.28 7.64
C GLU A 222 20.14 5.48 8.06
N SER A 223 19.92 6.45 7.19
CA SER A 223 19.10 7.62 7.52
C SER A 223 17.65 7.29 7.85
N HIS A 224 17.14 6.14 7.38
CA HIS A 224 15.82 5.64 7.79
C HIS A 224 15.89 5.02 9.18
N LYS A 225 16.94 4.24 9.48
CA LYS A 225 17.19 3.72 10.82
C LYS A 225 17.28 4.85 11.86
N GLU A 226 18.05 5.90 11.58
CA GLU A 226 18.16 7.07 12.46
C GLU A 226 16.80 7.73 12.70
N ARG A 227 15.99 7.90 11.65
CA ARG A 227 14.63 8.42 11.76
C ARG A 227 13.75 7.54 12.65
N VAL A 228 13.84 6.22 12.49
CA VAL A 228 13.08 5.25 13.31
C VAL A 228 13.50 5.33 14.77
N LEU A 229 14.80 5.37 15.06
CA LEU A 229 15.31 5.56 16.43
C LEU A 229 14.80 6.87 17.03
N GLY A 230 14.73 7.94 16.24
CA GLY A 230 14.14 9.22 16.64
C GLY A 230 12.66 9.09 17.04
N TYR A 231 11.85 8.32 16.31
CA TYR A 231 10.45 8.05 16.66
C TYR A 231 10.33 7.21 17.95
N ILE A 232 11.17 6.18 18.11
CA ILE A 232 11.15 5.38 19.33
C ILE A 232 11.50 6.26 20.55
N ASN A 233 12.51 7.13 20.41
CA ASN A 233 12.88 8.08 21.46
C ASN A 233 11.74 9.07 21.76
N SER A 234 11.04 9.58 20.74
CA SER A 234 9.90 10.50 20.95
C SER A 234 8.75 9.80 21.69
N GLY A 235 8.43 8.55 21.35
CA GLY A 235 7.39 7.81 22.06
C GLY A 235 7.66 7.67 23.56
N VAL A 236 8.92 7.39 23.92
CA VAL A 236 9.34 7.37 25.33
C VAL A 236 9.23 8.75 25.98
N ALA A 237 9.69 9.79 25.29
CA ALA A 237 9.67 11.17 25.79
C ALA A 237 8.23 11.72 25.95
N ASP A 238 7.32 11.31 25.06
CA ASP A 238 5.91 11.69 25.09
C ASP A 238 5.12 10.90 26.18
N GLY A 239 5.76 9.95 26.88
CA GLY A 239 5.20 9.22 28.03
C GLY A 239 4.53 7.88 27.68
N ALA A 240 4.67 7.36 26.45
CA ALA A 240 4.22 6.01 26.13
C ALA A 240 5.07 4.95 26.84
N THR A 241 4.44 3.86 27.25
CA THR A 241 5.11 2.75 27.93
C THR A 241 5.78 1.84 26.91
N LEU A 242 7.12 1.78 26.92
CA LEU A 242 7.90 0.90 26.05
C LEU A 242 7.93 -0.52 26.60
N LEU A 243 7.19 -1.44 25.98
CA LEU A 243 7.06 -2.84 26.41
C LEU A 243 8.12 -3.75 25.80
N VAL A 244 8.49 -3.49 24.52
CA VAL A 244 9.56 -4.17 23.80
C VAL A 244 10.42 -3.10 23.12
N ASP A 245 11.74 -3.14 23.38
CA ASP A 245 12.69 -2.14 22.86
C ASP A 245 13.63 -2.77 21.84
N GLY A 246 13.37 -2.48 20.56
CA GLY A 246 14.17 -2.97 19.43
C GLY A 246 15.45 -2.17 19.16
N ARG A 247 15.79 -1.13 19.92
CA ARG A 247 16.96 -0.28 19.66
C ARG A 247 18.30 -0.97 19.95
N LYS A 248 18.31 -1.94 20.87
CA LYS A 248 19.53 -2.62 21.34
C LYS A 248 19.94 -3.82 20.47
N ILE A 249 19.12 -4.16 19.46
CA ILE A 249 19.34 -5.38 18.67
C ILE A 249 20.67 -5.37 17.90
N ASN A 250 21.22 -4.19 17.58
CA ASN A 250 22.47 -4.08 16.84
C ASN A 250 23.70 -4.62 17.57
N GLU A 251 23.69 -4.65 18.88
CA GLU A 251 24.78 -5.25 19.68
C GLU A 251 24.86 -6.76 19.48
N GLU A 252 23.71 -7.39 19.16
CA GLU A 252 23.58 -8.83 18.97
C GLU A 252 23.77 -9.27 17.51
N VAL A 253 23.33 -8.45 16.57
CA VAL A 253 23.25 -8.79 15.14
C VAL A 253 24.47 -8.29 14.34
N GLY A 254 25.28 -7.39 14.91
CA GLY A 254 26.46 -6.81 14.27
C GLY A 254 26.14 -5.57 13.41
N GLU A 255 26.99 -5.30 12.43
CA GLU A 255 26.84 -4.12 11.55
C GLU A 255 25.64 -4.25 10.61
N GLY A 256 24.87 -3.16 10.46
CA GLY A 256 23.73 -3.10 9.55
C GLY A 256 22.64 -2.12 10.00
N TYR A 257 21.61 -2.00 9.20
CA TYR A 257 20.48 -1.08 9.47
C TYR A 257 19.36 -1.76 10.26
N PHE A 258 19.72 -2.63 11.19
CA PHE A 258 18.77 -3.40 11.98
C PHE A 258 18.11 -2.56 13.07
N VAL A 259 16.80 -2.76 13.24
CA VAL A 259 15.98 -2.33 14.37
C VAL A 259 15.04 -3.48 14.69
N GLY A 260 14.99 -3.93 15.92
CA GLY A 260 14.10 -5.01 16.35
C GLY A 260 12.65 -4.56 16.48
N ALA A 261 11.76 -5.53 16.66
CA ALA A 261 10.36 -5.25 16.97
C ALA A 261 10.25 -4.38 18.21
N THR A 262 9.45 -3.32 18.14
CA THR A 262 9.24 -2.36 19.21
C THR A 262 7.74 -2.22 19.47
N ILE A 263 7.33 -2.29 20.74
CA ILE A 263 5.93 -2.18 21.16
C ILE A 263 5.79 -1.08 22.21
N PHE A 264 4.87 -0.18 21.98
CA PHE A 264 4.43 0.85 22.93
C PHE A 264 3.00 0.61 23.37
N ASP A 265 2.72 0.74 24.68
CA ASP A 265 1.38 0.83 25.25
C ASP A 265 1.09 2.24 25.78
N GLY A 266 -0.18 2.54 26.00
CA GLY A 266 -0.61 3.86 26.48
C GLY A 266 -0.38 4.98 25.49
N VAL A 267 -0.35 4.65 24.20
CA VAL A 267 -0.22 5.65 23.12
C VAL A 267 -1.52 6.42 22.96
N ASN A 268 -1.42 7.72 22.66
CA ASN A 268 -2.55 8.57 22.36
C ASN A 268 -2.34 9.35 21.06
N GLN A 269 -3.39 10.04 20.60
CA GLN A 269 -3.45 10.72 19.30
C GLN A 269 -2.51 11.94 19.18
N GLU A 270 -2.02 12.48 20.27
CA GLU A 270 -1.11 13.63 20.28
C GLU A 270 0.34 13.22 20.04
N MET A 271 0.67 11.95 20.24
CA MET A 271 2.01 11.41 20.08
C MET A 271 2.38 11.23 18.61
N LYS A 272 3.61 11.60 18.22
CA LYS A 272 4.11 11.44 16.86
C LYS A 272 4.09 9.98 16.39
N ILE A 273 4.34 9.03 17.30
CA ILE A 273 4.30 7.60 17.00
C ILE A 273 2.91 7.10 16.61
N TRP A 274 1.83 7.82 16.95
CA TRP A 274 0.48 7.57 16.47
C TRP A 274 0.20 8.30 15.15
N GLN A 275 0.65 9.56 15.01
CA GLN A 275 0.28 10.44 13.89
C GLN A 275 0.99 10.11 12.58
N ASP A 276 2.28 9.75 12.67
CA ASP A 276 3.15 9.65 11.51
C ASP A 276 3.38 8.20 11.06
N GLU A 277 3.55 8.03 9.75
CA GLU A 277 4.02 6.77 9.18
C GLU A 277 5.51 6.56 9.52
N ILE A 278 5.80 5.60 10.40
CA ILE A 278 7.18 5.28 10.81
C ILE A 278 7.86 4.42 9.74
N PHE A 279 7.14 3.48 9.15
CA PHE A 279 7.60 2.53 8.14
C PHE A 279 8.74 1.63 8.66
N ALA A 280 8.52 1.04 9.81
CA ALA A 280 9.50 0.23 10.55
C ALA A 280 8.77 -0.72 11.51
N PRO A 281 9.46 -1.69 12.15
CA PRO A 281 8.82 -2.65 13.06
C PRO A 281 8.47 -2.02 14.42
N VAL A 282 7.63 -0.98 14.39
CA VAL A 282 7.17 -0.22 15.57
C VAL A 282 5.65 -0.25 15.62
N LEU A 283 5.12 -0.83 16.69
CA LEU A 283 3.69 -0.98 16.94
C LEU A 283 3.28 -0.12 18.14
N SER A 284 2.21 0.64 17.96
CA SER A 284 1.56 1.46 19.00
C SER A 284 0.27 0.81 19.46
N ILE A 285 0.06 0.67 20.76
CA ILE A 285 -1.19 0.17 21.35
C ILE A 285 -1.93 1.33 21.99
N VAL A 286 -3.21 1.44 21.63
CA VAL A 286 -4.16 2.38 22.21
C VAL A 286 -5.29 1.57 22.83
N ARG A 287 -5.60 1.84 24.09
CA ARG A 287 -6.72 1.20 24.79
C ARG A 287 -7.99 1.98 24.48
N VAL A 288 -9.07 1.27 24.17
CA VAL A 288 -10.38 1.84 23.86
C VAL A 288 -11.48 1.13 24.65
N LYS A 289 -12.53 1.87 24.96
CA LYS A 289 -13.63 1.36 25.75
C LYS A 289 -14.47 0.32 25.00
N ASP A 290 -14.71 0.56 23.71
CA ASP A 290 -15.60 -0.24 22.86
C ASP A 290 -15.28 -0.06 21.37
N LEU A 291 -16.06 -0.75 20.51
CA LEU A 291 -15.92 -0.67 19.06
C LEU A 291 -16.13 0.75 18.51
N GLU A 292 -17.06 1.49 19.06
CA GLU A 292 -17.40 2.84 18.58
C GLU A 292 -16.22 3.79 18.79
N GLU A 293 -15.60 3.74 19.96
CA GLU A 293 -14.39 4.52 20.25
C GLU A 293 -13.23 4.08 19.36
N GLY A 294 -13.03 2.77 19.13
CA GLY A 294 -12.01 2.24 18.22
C GLY A 294 -12.20 2.73 16.77
N ILE A 295 -13.43 2.75 16.27
CA ILE A 295 -13.75 3.30 14.94
C ILE A 295 -13.48 4.82 14.91
N LYS A 296 -13.93 5.55 15.93
CA LYS A 296 -13.70 7.01 16.02
C LYS A 296 -12.21 7.33 16.03
N LEU A 297 -11.42 6.62 16.84
CA LEU A 297 -9.96 6.74 16.91
C LEU A 297 -9.34 6.53 15.52
N THR A 298 -9.67 5.44 14.86
CA THR A 298 -9.13 5.09 13.54
C THR A 298 -9.48 6.16 12.50
N ASN A 299 -10.71 6.63 12.51
CA ASN A 299 -11.18 7.66 11.58
C ASN A 299 -10.54 9.04 11.79
N GLN A 300 -9.91 9.30 12.93
CA GLN A 300 -9.17 10.56 13.19
C GLN A 300 -7.79 10.58 12.51
N SER A 301 -7.26 9.43 12.10
CA SER A 301 -6.01 9.39 11.35
C SER A 301 -6.11 10.22 10.05
N LYS A 302 -5.04 10.95 9.73
CA LYS A 302 -4.92 11.63 8.43
C LYS A 302 -4.79 10.65 7.25
N PHE A 303 -4.44 9.40 7.54
CA PHE A 303 -4.33 8.30 6.58
C PHE A 303 -5.55 7.39 6.64
N ALA A 304 -5.91 6.81 5.52
CA ALA A 304 -7.03 5.90 5.40
C ALA A 304 -6.79 4.86 4.30
N ASN A 305 -5.63 4.19 4.37
CA ASN A 305 -5.26 3.15 3.42
C ASN A 305 -5.97 1.83 3.75
N GLY A 306 -5.75 1.30 4.95
CA GLY A 306 -6.38 0.07 5.40
C GLY A 306 -6.73 0.08 6.89
N ALA A 307 -7.75 -0.71 7.25
CA ALA A 307 -8.14 -0.97 8.63
C ALA A 307 -8.63 -2.41 8.79
N VAL A 308 -8.41 -2.99 9.97
CA VAL A 308 -8.77 -4.38 10.28
C VAL A 308 -9.55 -4.44 11.59
N ILE A 309 -10.50 -5.36 11.69
CA ILE A 309 -11.13 -5.76 12.94
C ILE A 309 -10.90 -7.24 13.20
N TYR A 310 -10.59 -7.59 14.44
CA TYR A 310 -10.54 -8.96 14.94
C TYR A 310 -11.73 -9.20 15.89
N THR A 311 -12.68 -10.01 15.46
CA THR A 311 -13.94 -10.30 16.18
C THR A 311 -14.56 -11.61 15.70
N SER A 312 -15.29 -12.29 16.56
CA SER A 312 -16.16 -13.43 16.19
C SER A 312 -17.61 -13.00 15.98
N ASN A 313 -17.93 -11.72 16.20
CA ASN A 313 -19.29 -11.19 16.14
C ASN A 313 -19.57 -10.53 14.77
N GLY A 314 -20.48 -11.13 14.00
CA GLY A 314 -20.87 -10.62 12.69
C GLY A 314 -21.44 -9.20 12.72
N LYS A 315 -22.13 -8.80 13.82
CA LYS A 315 -22.65 -7.44 13.96
C LYS A 315 -21.51 -6.42 14.17
N HIS A 316 -20.48 -6.77 14.95
CA HIS A 316 -19.29 -5.92 15.10
C HIS A 316 -18.59 -5.75 13.75
N ALA A 317 -18.39 -6.83 13.00
CA ALA A 317 -17.79 -6.78 11.67
C ALA A 317 -18.60 -5.90 10.69
N GLN A 318 -19.94 -6.01 10.73
CA GLN A 318 -20.81 -5.16 9.92
C GLN A 318 -20.73 -3.68 10.34
N THR A 319 -20.85 -3.40 11.64
CA THR A 319 -20.74 -2.02 12.17
C THR A 319 -19.40 -1.38 11.81
N PHE A 320 -18.30 -2.15 11.93
CA PHE A 320 -16.98 -1.70 11.52
C PHE A 320 -16.95 -1.35 10.03
N ARG A 321 -17.36 -2.27 9.15
CA ARG A 321 -17.36 -2.07 7.71
C ARG A 321 -18.17 -0.81 7.30
N ASP A 322 -19.31 -0.60 7.93
CA ASP A 322 -20.24 0.46 7.54
C ASP A 322 -19.80 1.85 8.05
N ASN A 323 -18.91 1.92 9.07
CA ASN A 323 -18.53 3.18 9.72
C ASN A 323 -17.03 3.53 9.64
N ILE A 324 -16.18 2.62 9.17
CA ILE A 324 -14.73 2.89 9.06
C ILE A 324 -14.42 3.65 7.77
N ASP A 325 -13.61 4.69 7.88
CA ASP A 325 -13.10 5.45 6.74
C ASP A 325 -11.71 4.94 6.33
N ALA A 326 -11.71 3.86 5.56
CA ALA A 326 -10.51 3.28 4.97
C ALA A 326 -10.80 2.75 3.57
N GLY A 327 -9.82 2.80 2.68
CA GLY A 327 -9.97 2.29 1.32
C GLY A 327 -10.05 0.77 1.25
N MET A 328 -9.38 0.08 2.17
CA MET A 328 -9.34 -1.39 2.23
C MET A 328 -9.65 -1.86 3.64
N ILE A 329 -10.61 -2.77 3.77
CA ILE A 329 -11.15 -3.20 5.05
C ILE A 329 -10.95 -4.70 5.20
N GLY A 330 -10.44 -5.13 6.36
CA GLY A 330 -10.25 -6.53 6.70
C GLY A 330 -11.05 -6.96 7.94
N VAL A 331 -11.52 -8.20 7.93
CA VAL A 331 -12.12 -8.87 9.09
C VAL A 331 -11.35 -10.15 9.32
N ASN A 332 -10.70 -10.28 10.49
CA ASN A 332 -9.90 -11.44 10.88
C ASN A 332 -8.79 -11.81 9.87
N VAL A 333 -8.23 -10.81 9.22
CA VAL A 333 -7.07 -10.95 8.32
C VAL A 333 -5.94 -10.03 8.80
N ASN A 334 -4.72 -10.45 8.60
CA ASN A 334 -3.56 -9.67 9.02
C ASN A 334 -3.28 -8.45 8.12
N VAL A 335 -3.57 -8.58 6.83
CA VAL A 335 -3.37 -7.53 5.82
C VAL A 335 -4.58 -7.50 4.88
N PRO A 336 -5.35 -6.40 4.85
CA PRO A 336 -6.54 -6.30 4.02
C PRO A 336 -6.22 -5.92 2.55
N ALA A 337 -5.08 -6.37 2.03
CA ALA A 337 -4.72 -6.13 0.62
C ALA A 337 -5.68 -6.90 -0.29
N PRO A 338 -6.32 -6.25 -1.26
CA PRO A 338 -7.23 -6.91 -2.16
C PRO A 338 -6.48 -7.82 -3.15
N MET A 339 -7.18 -8.84 -3.64
CA MET A 339 -6.74 -9.58 -4.83
C MET A 339 -6.76 -8.65 -6.05
N ALA A 340 -5.99 -8.98 -7.08
CA ALA A 340 -5.82 -8.12 -8.27
C ALA A 340 -7.12 -7.80 -9.02
N PHE A 341 -8.20 -8.54 -8.80
CA PHE A 341 -9.53 -8.24 -9.37
C PHE A 341 -10.20 -6.99 -8.79
N PHE A 342 -9.76 -6.56 -7.61
CA PHE A 342 -10.26 -5.37 -6.92
C PHE A 342 -9.20 -4.28 -6.91
N ALA A 343 -9.65 -3.04 -6.93
CA ALA A 343 -8.75 -1.90 -6.88
C ALA A 343 -8.00 -1.83 -5.53
N PHE A 344 -6.69 -1.64 -5.60
CA PHE A 344 -5.90 -1.19 -4.46
C PHE A 344 -5.96 0.33 -4.42
N ALA A 345 -6.61 0.88 -3.41
CA ALA A 345 -6.83 2.30 -3.25
C ALA A 345 -6.80 2.69 -1.77
N GLY A 346 -6.84 3.98 -1.51
CA GLY A 346 -6.92 4.55 -0.18
C GLY A 346 -7.80 5.80 -0.18
N ASN A 347 -8.05 6.34 0.99
CA ASN A 347 -8.74 7.61 1.19
C ASN A 347 -7.80 8.63 1.85
N LYS A 348 -8.23 9.87 1.99
CA LYS A 348 -7.49 10.97 2.65
C LYS A 348 -6.07 11.13 2.09
N ALA A 349 -5.06 11.25 2.97
CA ALA A 349 -3.66 11.41 2.58
C ALA A 349 -2.97 10.10 2.14
N SER A 350 -3.71 8.99 2.06
CA SER A 350 -3.18 7.72 1.55
C SER A 350 -3.30 7.55 0.04
N PHE A 351 -4.07 8.41 -0.63
CA PHE A 351 -4.26 8.31 -2.07
C PHE A 351 -4.57 9.69 -2.69
N PHE A 352 -3.96 9.98 -3.84
CA PHE A 352 -4.24 11.15 -4.67
C PHE A 352 -4.59 10.70 -6.08
N GLY A 353 -5.81 11.00 -6.52
CA GLY A 353 -6.41 10.55 -7.78
C GLY A 353 -7.80 9.98 -7.54
N ASP A 354 -8.43 9.46 -8.60
CA ASP A 354 -9.80 8.94 -8.56
C ASP A 354 -9.89 7.44 -8.78
N LEU A 355 -8.88 6.84 -9.43
CA LEU A 355 -8.86 5.44 -9.84
C LEU A 355 -7.71 4.71 -9.16
N GLY A 356 -8.01 3.64 -8.41
CA GLY A 356 -7.02 2.76 -7.80
C GLY A 356 -6.24 1.93 -8.82
N THR A 357 -5.22 1.21 -8.36
CA THR A 357 -4.52 0.23 -9.21
C THR A 357 -5.32 -1.07 -9.27
N ASN A 358 -5.09 -1.85 -10.33
CA ASN A 358 -5.72 -3.15 -10.55
C ASN A 358 -7.24 -3.08 -10.86
N GLY A 359 -7.83 -4.23 -11.07
CA GLY A 359 -9.25 -4.36 -11.35
C GLY A 359 -9.73 -3.51 -12.53
N THR A 360 -10.99 -3.13 -12.47
CA THR A 360 -11.61 -2.24 -13.46
C THR A 360 -11.07 -0.81 -13.41
N ASP A 361 -10.63 -0.35 -12.23
CA ASP A 361 -10.04 0.99 -12.06
C ASP A 361 -8.74 1.13 -12.85
N GLY A 362 -7.87 0.11 -12.81
CA GLY A 362 -6.64 0.10 -13.57
C GLY A 362 -6.89 0.17 -15.09
N VAL A 363 -7.88 -0.59 -15.59
CA VAL A 363 -8.28 -0.49 -17.00
C VAL A 363 -8.83 0.89 -17.34
N GLN A 364 -9.64 1.48 -16.47
CA GLN A 364 -10.15 2.83 -16.65
C GLN A 364 -9.03 3.88 -16.61
N PHE A 365 -8.04 3.69 -15.75
CA PHE A 365 -6.88 4.57 -15.65
C PHE A 365 -6.04 4.57 -16.94
N TYR A 366 -5.80 3.40 -17.53
CA TYR A 366 -4.97 3.26 -18.73
C TYR A 366 -5.72 3.39 -20.06
N THR A 367 -7.02 3.69 -20.04
CA THR A 367 -7.83 3.84 -21.25
C THR A 367 -8.61 5.16 -21.28
N ARG A 368 -8.97 5.60 -22.46
CA ARG A 368 -9.93 6.68 -22.69
C ARG A 368 -11.17 6.16 -23.41
N LYS A 369 -12.31 6.76 -23.13
CA LYS A 369 -13.57 6.44 -23.78
C LYS A 369 -13.76 7.33 -25.00
N LYS A 370 -14.28 6.74 -26.10
CA LYS A 370 -14.91 7.48 -27.18
C LYS A 370 -16.39 7.13 -27.18
N VAL A 371 -17.23 8.13 -27.15
CA VAL A 371 -18.69 7.99 -27.32
C VAL A 371 -18.98 8.24 -28.79
N VAL A 372 -19.66 7.28 -29.42
CA VAL A 372 -20.03 7.34 -30.85
C VAL A 372 -21.53 7.39 -30.94
N THR A 373 -22.04 8.31 -31.70
CA THR A 373 -23.46 8.41 -32.09
C THR A 373 -23.53 8.26 -33.58
N GLU A 374 -24.29 7.27 -34.07
CA GLU A 374 -24.31 6.87 -35.47
C GLU A 374 -25.73 6.94 -36.04
N ARG A 375 -25.85 7.46 -37.24
CA ARG A 375 -27.05 7.39 -38.04
C ARG A 375 -26.69 7.01 -39.49
N TRP A 376 -27.34 6.00 -39.98
CA TRP A 376 -27.20 5.54 -41.38
C TRP A 376 -28.41 5.98 -42.18
N PHE A 377 -28.21 6.60 -43.35
CA PHE A 377 -29.26 7.12 -44.24
C PHE A 377 -29.47 6.21 -45.43
#